data_c0061a1692d6cf8551b922ea396a15b0
#
_entry.id   c0061a1692d6cf8551b922ea396a15b0
#
_cell.length_a   1.000
_cell.length_b   1.000
_cell.length_c   1.000
_cell.angle_alpha   90.00
_cell.angle_beta   90.00
_cell.angle_gamma   90.00
#
_symmetry.space_group_name_H-M   'P 1'
#
loop_
_entity.id
_entity.type
_entity.pdbx_description
1 polymer ?
#
loop_
_entity_poly.entity_id
_entity_poly.type
_entity_poly.pdbx_seq_one_letter_code
_entity_poly.pdbx_strand_id
1 'polypeptide(L)'
;MATRIIATWYQLGQDQALPLGVGMPPNLLLPHNYTDAKDPATKSSLLQQAIEGHVLVKNTNNALPLNKPRVLSIFGYDAVTQDTFNAGDSLFPQSWEAIGLGMLQETGIASNSPVSEPPEIQNGTLIVGGGSGSNTPAYISTPYDAIQARAYDDDTAFFFDFTSTSPSVVASSGACLVFINEFSSEVWDRPGLADSDSDQLVSNVASTCSNTIVVIHNAGIRIVDAWAENPNVTAVLYAHLPGQDAGRALAQILYGDVSPSGRLPYTVAKQASDYGNLLGPCQAGKSLSPQCDFTEGVNVDYRSFLARNLTPRYEFGFGMTYTTFDYSGLRISMNATATPNDTVVTPVYANGTTNDNSKNTDIVVGGLQSLFESVGTVSVSIANTGNVAAAEVAQLYLQIPAAPSNASNPTTRVLRGFQKITIQPNATADVSFNLRRKDVSTWDAVRQAWAVPSGDFQVLVGKSVLNTPLTGNFTT
;
A
#
# COMPACT_ATOMS: atom_id res chain seq x y z
N MET A 1 34.39 -10.38 0.58
CA MET A 1 33.08 -10.99 0.92
C MET A 1 33.07 -11.57 2.33
N ALA A 2 33.96 -12.50 2.71
CA ALA A 2 34.00 -13.12 4.05
C ALA A 2 33.98 -12.11 5.21
N THR A 3 34.75 -11.04 5.14
CA THR A 3 34.79 -10.00 6.19
C THR A 3 33.42 -9.36 6.43
N ARG A 4 32.61 -9.13 5.39
CA ARG A 4 31.26 -8.55 5.52
C ARG A 4 30.30 -9.55 6.15
N ILE A 5 30.37 -10.81 5.77
CA ILE A 5 29.55 -11.89 6.35
C ILE A 5 29.85 -12.04 7.86
N ILE A 6 31.14 -12.09 8.21
CA ILE A 6 31.58 -12.24 9.60
C ILE A 6 31.22 -10.97 10.42
N ALA A 7 31.36 -9.78 9.85
CA ALA A 7 30.95 -8.54 10.52
C ALA A 7 29.44 -8.54 10.83
N THR A 8 28.61 -8.98 9.90
CA THR A 8 27.16 -9.11 10.11
C THR A 8 26.86 -10.17 11.17
N TRP A 9 27.59 -11.29 11.17
CA TRP A 9 27.46 -12.34 12.18
C TRP A 9 27.71 -11.81 13.59
N TYR A 10 28.79 -11.03 13.78
CA TYR A 10 29.07 -10.37 15.06
C TYR A 10 28.05 -9.27 15.39
N GLN A 11 27.64 -8.46 14.40
CA GLN A 11 26.66 -7.39 14.61
C GLN A 11 25.31 -7.92 15.09
N LEU A 12 24.92 -9.09 14.62
CA LEU A 12 23.68 -9.78 15.01
C LEU A 12 23.84 -10.60 16.30
N GLY A 13 25.02 -10.58 16.95
CA GLY A 13 25.27 -11.32 18.18
C GLY A 13 25.25 -12.85 18.00
N GLN A 14 25.49 -13.35 16.80
CA GLN A 14 25.48 -14.78 16.52
C GLN A 14 26.71 -15.53 17.07
N ASP A 15 27.70 -14.78 17.58
CA ASP A 15 28.82 -15.30 18.39
C ASP A 15 28.40 -15.70 19.81
N GLN A 16 27.25 -15.21 20.27
CA GLN A 16 26.64 -15.67 21.50
C GLN A 16 25.97 -17.02 21.26
N ALA A 17 25.90 -17.84 22.29
CA ALA A 17 25.28 -19.16 22.18
C ALA A 17 23.81 -19.03 21.70
N LEU A 18 23.54 -19.45 20.47
CA LEU A 18 22.17 -19.57 19.98
C LEU A 18 21.47 -20.69 20.75
N PRO A 19 20.18 -20.54 21.09
CA PRO A 19 19.41 -21.63 21.69
C PRO A 19 19.47 -22.86 20.77
N LEU A 20 19.89 -24.01 21.30
CA LEU A 20 19.86 -25.25 20.55
C LEU A 20 18.40 -25.62 20.22
N GLY A 21 18.16 -26.04 19.00
CA GLY A 21 16.84 -26.43 18.52
C GLY A 21 16.01 -25.29 17.91
N VAL A 22 16.60 -24.12 17.69
CA VAL A 22 15.98 -23.07 16.86
C VAL A 22 16.16 -23.48 15.41
N GLY A 23 15.07 -23.77 14.76
CA GLY A 23 15.03 -24.14 13.34
C GLY A 23 13.69 -24.80 13.03
N MET A 24 13.21 -24.56 11.83
CA MET A 24 11.98 -25.17 11.36
C MET A 24 12.26 -26.65 11.02
N PRO A 25 11.58 -27.63 11.63
CA PRO A 25 11.75 -29.01 11.25
C PRO A 25 11.28 -29.23 9.80
N PRO A 26 11.85 -30.19 9.07
CA PRO A 26 11.43 -30.48 7.70
C PRO A 26 9.94 -30.86 7.58
N ASN A 27 9.37 -31.39 8.65
CA ASN A 27 7.95 -31.69 8.75
C ASN A 27 7.39 -31.03 10.02
N LEU A 28 6.56 -30.00 9.83
CA LEU A 28 5.98 -29.23 10.91
C LEU A 28 4.91 -29.98 11.73
N LEU A 29 4.43 -31.13 11.22
CA LEU A 29 3.47 -32.00 11.94
C LEU A 29 4.17 -32.90 12.98
N LEU A 30 5.50 -33.05 12.89
CA LEU A 30 6.25 -33.80 13.89
C LEU A 30 6.36 -33.02 15.20
N PRO A 31 6.38 -33.72 16.34
CA PRO A 31 6.65 -33.07 17.61
C PRO A 31 7.94 -32.27 17.60
N HIS A 32 7.86 -30.99 17.93
CA HIS A 32 9.01 -30.10 18.03
C HIS A 32 8.81 -29.09 19.15
N ASN A 33 9.89 -28.48 19.60
CA ASN A 33 9.81 -27.44 20.61
C ASN A 33 9.24 -26.16 20.02
N TYR A 34 8.20 -25.67 20.64
CA TYR A 34 7.63 -24.37 20.32
C TYR A 34 8.47 -23.25 20.95
N THR A 35 8.90 -22.29 20.15
CA THR A 35 9.57 -21.08 20.64
C THR A 35 8.62 -19.91 20.46
N ASP A 36 8.14 -19.33 21.57
CA ASP A 36 7.33 -18.11 21.51
C ASP A 36 8.26 -16.90 21.34
N ALA A 37 8.34 -16.39 20.14
CA ALA A 37 9.10 -15.18 19.80
C ALA A 37 8.24 -13.91 19.75
N LYS A 38 6.96 -14.00 20.15
CA LYS A 38 6.05 -12.85 20.16
C LYS A 38 6.37 -11.94 21.34
N ASP A 39 6.52 -10.66 21.05
CA ASP A 39 6.58 -9.63 22.09
C ASP A 39 5.16 -9.04 22.30
N PRO A 40 4.53 -9.25 23.46
CA PRO A 40 3.21 -8.71 23.76
C PRO A 40 3.13 -7.18 23.65
N ALA A 41 4.24 -6.47 23.81
CA ALA A 41 4.30 -5.02 23.66
C ALA A 41 4.02 -4.56 22.23
N THR A 42 4.19 -5.42 21.21
CA THR A 42 3.93 -5.09 19.81
C THR A 42 2.45 -5.08 19.44
N LYS A 43 1.56 -5.67 20.24
CA LYS A 43 0.12 -5.77 19.92
C LYS A 43 -0.53 -4.42 19.61
N SER A 44 -0.24 -3.39 20.38
CA SER A 44 -0.79 -2.05 20.14
C SER A 44 -0.30 -1.46 18.83
N SER A 45 0.97 -1.68 18.48
CA SER A 45 1.56 -1.20 17.23
C SER A 45 0.97 -1.93 16.02
N LEU A 46 0.72 -3.24 16.11
CA LEU A 46 0.08 -4.02 15.05
C LEU A 46 -1.33 -3.52 14.77
N LEU A 47 -2.14 -3.34 15.80
CA LEU A 47 -3.49 -2.79 15.64
C LEU A 47 -3.46 -1.36 15.06
N GLN A 48 -2.55 -0.50 15.54
CA GLN A 48 -2.40 0.86 15.03
C GLN A 48 -2.01 0.86 13.54
N GLN A 49 -1.08 0.02 13.13
CA GLN A 49 -0.69 -0.12 11.72
C GLN A 49 -1.85 -0.61 10.85
N ALA A 50 -2.63 -1.57 11.34
CA ALA A 50 -3.83 -2.04 10.64
C ALA A 50 -4.85 -0.91 10.46
N ILE A 51 -5.13 -0.11 11.50
CA ILE A 51 -6.01 1.08 11.41
C ILE A 51 -5.48 2.08 10.36
N GLU A 52 -4.20 2.39 10.43
CA GLU A 52 -3.57 3.41 9.56
C GLU A 52 -3.43 2.98 8.10
N GLY A 53 -3.49 1.68 7.83
CA GLY A 53 -3.46 1.11 6.48
C GLY A 53 -4.78 1.22 5.71
N HIS A 54 -5.91 1.43 6.38
CA HIS A 54 -7.20 1.57 5.72
C HIS A 54 -7.34 2.91 5.02
N VAL A 55 -7.82 2.89 3.77
CA VAL A 55 -7.99 4.07 2.93
C VAL A 55 -9.45 4.25 2.55
N LEU A 56 -10.08 5.30 3.05
CA LEU A 56 -11.43 5.70 2.64
C LEU A 56 -11.33 6.49 1.34
N VAL A 57 -11.94 6.01 0.26
CA VAL A 57 -11.87 6.66 -1.06
C VAL A 57 -13.21 7.23 -1.55
N LYS A 58 -14.29 6.83 -0.94
CA LYS A 58 -15.63 7.40 -1.18
C LYS A 58 -16.40 7.45 0.14
N ASN A 59 -17.05 8.58 0.42
CA ASN A 59 -17.96 8.73 1.54
C ASN A 59 -18.97 9.83 1.21
N THR A 60 -20.12 9.44 0.68
CA THR A 60 -21.20 10.36 0.29
C THR A 60 -22.31 10.28 1.31
N ASN A 61 -23.06 11.37 1.47
CA ASN A 61 -24.20 11.47 2.39
C ASN A 61 -23.87 11.15 3.86
N ASN A 62 -22.61 11.31 4.27
CA ASN A 62 -22.13 10.95 5.60
C ASN A 62 -22.45 9.48 5.96
N ALA A 63 -22.27 8.56 5.00
CA ALA A 63 -22.52 7.13 5.18
C ALA A 63 -21.63 6.55 6.30
N LEU A 64 -20.42 7.08 6.42
CA LEU A 64 -19.50 6.81 7.51
C LEU A 64 -19.12 8.09 8.26
N PRO A 65 -18.88 8.04 9.58
CA PRO A 65 -19.00 6.86 10.43
C PRO A 65 -20.44 6.42 10.66
N LEU A 66 -20.62 5.11 10.92
CA LEU A 66 -21.92 4.54 11.28
C LEU A 66 -22.42 5.14 12.60
N ASN A 67 -23.66 5.59 12.59
CA ASN A 67 -24.29 6.16 13.78
C ASN A 67 -25.33 5.18 14.35
N LYS A 68 -24.85 4.10 15.00
CA LYS A 68 -25.67 3.09 15.68
C LYS A 68 -26.92 2.70 14.90
N PRO A 69 -26.77 2.13 13.68
CA PRO A 69 -27.92 1.74 12.87
C PRO A 69 -28.72 0.67 13.59
N ARG A 70 -30.04 0.75 13.53
CA ARG A 70 -30.91 -0.26 14.16
C ARG A 70 -30.81 -1.62 13.50
N VAL A 71 -30.55 -1.64 12.20
CA VAL A 71 -30.37 -2.84 11.38
C VAL A 71 -29.20 -2.63 10.45
N LEU A 72 -28.30 -3.61 10.44
CA LEU A 72 -27.23 -3.78 9.47
C LEU A 72 -27.44 -5.03 8.65
N SER A 73 -27.07 -5.01 7.38
CA SER A 73 -26.90 -6.21 6.57
C SER A 73 -25.43 -6.37 6.21
N ILE A 74 -24.90 -7.60 6.29
CA ILE A 74 -23.47 -7.90 6.07
C ILE A 74 -23.38 -9.00 5.01
N PHE A 75 -22.66 -8.72 3.93
CA PHE A 75 -22.54 -9.60 2.78
C PHE A 75 -21.10 -9.82 2.36
N GLY A 76 -20.87 -10.96 1.73
CA GLY A 76 -19.63 -11.27 1.04
C GLY A 76 -18.67 -12.17 1.81
N TYR A 77 -17.98 -12.95 1.04
CA TYR A 77 -17.11 -14.05 1.47
C TYR A 77 -15.91 -13.60 2.31
N ASP A 78 -15.54 -12.34 2.21
CA ASP A 78 -14.39 -11.75 2.90
C ASP A 78 -14.74 -11.21 4.32
N ALA A 79 -16.02 -11.30 4.73
CA ALA A 79 -16.48 -10.85 6.04
C ALA A 79 -16.08 -11.77 7.19
N VAL A 80 -15.86 -13.03 6.92
CA VAL A 80 -15.65 -14.13 7.90
C VAL A 80 -14.33 -14.84 7.67
N THR A 81 -13.89 -15.65 8.64
CA THR A 81 -12.76 -16.56 8.40
C THR A 81 -13.16 -17.67 7.40
N GLN A 82 -12.18 -18.30 6.80
CA GLN A 82 -12.41 -19.49 5.98
C GLN A 82 -12.94 -20.65 6.83
N ASP A 83 -13.58 -21.62 6.17
CA ASP A 83 -14.24 -22.73 6.85
C ASP A 83 -13.27 -23.63 7.62
N THR A 84 -12.02 -23.71 7.20
CA THR A 84 -11.01 -24.55 7.83
C THR A 84 -9.69 -23.81 8.00
N PHE A 85 -9.11 -23.98 9.17
CA PHE A 85 -7.78 -23.49 9.52
C PHE A 85 -7.08 -24.58 10.32
N ASN A 86 -6.34 -25.45 9.65
CA ASN A 86 -5.65 -26.60 10.26
C ASN A 86 -4.31 -26.86 9.61
N ALA A 87 -3.49 -27.71 10.25
CA ALA A 87 -2.16 -28.00 9.77
C ALA A 87 -2.13 -28.88 8.50
N GLY A 88 -3.26 -29.46 8.07
CA GLY A 88 -3.28 -30.38 6.92
C GLY A 88 -2.39 -31.61 7.08
N ASP A 89 -2.35 -32.42 6.03
CA ASP A 89 -1.54 -33.66 5.98
C ASP A 89 -0.23 -33.49 5.18
N SER A 90 0.13 -32.29 4.82
CA SER A 90 1.32 -31.98 4.01
C SER A 90 2.53 -31.58 4.85
N LEU A 91 3.70 -31.54 4.23
CA LEU A 91 4.92 -31.05 4.84
C LEU A 91 4.82 -29.59 5.33
N PHE A 92 3.90 -28.84 4.75
CA PHE A 92 3.58 -27.48 5.15
C PHE A 92 2.14 -27.43 5.66
N PRO A 93 1.87 -26.74 6.78
CA PRO A 93 0.52 -26.52 7.23
C PRO A 93 -0.31 -25.89 6.12
N GLN A 94 -1.51 -26.43 5.88
CA GLN A 94 -2.49 -25.73 5.07
C GLN A 94 -3.08 -24.65 5.94
N SER A 95 -2.33 -23.62 6.14
CA SER A 95 -2.86 -22.38 6.71
C SER A 95 -3.33 -21.51 5.57
N TRP A 96 -4.23 -20.64 5.86
CA TRP A 96 -4.72 -19.58 5.00
C TRP A 96 -3.64 -18.91 4.15
N GLU A 97 -2.54 -18.57 4.79
CA GLU A 97 -1.41 -17.84 4.22
C GLU A 97 -0.45 -18.76 3.44
N ALA A 98 -0.48 -20.05 3.73
CA ALA A 98 0.37 -21.03 3.07
C ALA A 98 -0.17 -21.51 1.71
N ILE A 99 -1.27 -20.94 1.22
CA ILE A 99 -1.82 -21.27 -0.11
C ILE A 99 -0.71 -21.16 -1.16
N GLY A 100 0.12 -20.10 -1.11
CA GLY A 100 1.25 -19.96 -2.01
C GLY A 100 2.26 -21.11 -1.93
N LEU A 101 2.57 -21.61 -0.73
CA LEU A 101 3.49 -22.76 -0.52
C LEU A 101 2.83 -24.08 -0.88
N GLY A 102 1.58 -24.29 -0.55
CA GLY A 102 0.80 -25.46 -0.98
C GLY A 102 0.74 -25.56 -2.51
N MET A 103 0.49 -24.44 -3.17
CA MET A 103 0.52 -24.34 -4.62
C MET A 103 1.91 -24.60 -5.20
N LEU A 104 3.02 -24.20 -4.55
CA LEU A 104 4.37 -24.57 -4.96
C LEU A 104 4.60 -26.09 -4.94
N GLN A 105 3.94 -26.82 -4.05
CA GLN A 105 3.97 -28.28 -4.01
C GLN A 105 3.08 -28.91 -5.08
N GLU A 106 1.88 -28.37 -5.27
CA GLU A 106 0.92 -28.85 -6.28
C GLU A 106 1.38 -28.52 -7.71
N THR A 107 2.10 -27.43 -7.89
CA THR A 107 2.49 -26.90 -9.19
C THR A 107 3.83 -27.36 -9.69
N GLY A 108 4.50 -28.23 -8.94
CA GLY A 108 5.62 -28.95 -9.52
C GLY A 108 6.87 -28.13 -9.85
N ILE A 109 7.22 -27.14 -9.06
CA ILE A 109 8.64 -26.85 -8.88
C ILE A 109 9.34 -28.14 -8.38
N ALA A 110 8.55 -29.06 -7.81
CA ALA A 110 8.95 -30.44 -7.48
C ALA A 110 8.37 -31.52 -8.42
N SER A 111 7.51 -31.21 -9.37
CA SER A 111 6.93 -32.17 -10.33
C SER A 111 6.62 -31.48 -11.67
N ASN A 112 6.90 -32.12 -12.80
CA ASN A 112 6.63 -31.62 -14.16
C ASN A 112 5.12 -31.49 -14.52
N SER A 113 4.25 -31.19 -13.57
CA SER A 113 2.82 -31.02 -13.79
C SER A 113 2.49 -29.56 -14.10
N PRO A 114 1.52 -29.28 -14.94
CA PRO A 114 1.11 -27.91 -15.23
C PRO A 114 0.56 -27.24 -13.96
N VAL A 115 1.01 -26.01 -13.74
CA VAL A 115 0.61 -25.14 -12.63
C VAL A 115 -0.85 -24.71 -12.82
N SER A 116 -1.72 -24.95 -11.87
CA SER A 116 -3.04 -24.33 -11.86
C SER A 116 -2.90 -22.84 -11.52
N GLU A 117 -3.63 -22.00 -12.22
CA GLU A 117 -3.67 -20.57 -11.90
C GLU A 117 -4.27 -20.35 -10.51
N PRO A 118 -3.77 -19.36 -9.74
CA PRO A 118 -4.35 -19.04 -8.45
C PRO A 118 -5.76 -18.50 -8.61
N PRO A 119 -6.63 -18.65 -7.62
CA PRO A 119 -7.93 -18.00 -7.62
C PRO A 119 -7.76 -16.47 -7.62
N GLU A 120 -8.66 -15.74 -8.28
CA GLU A 120 -8.71 -14.28 -8.24
C GLU A 120 -9.08 -13.76 -6.84
N ILE A 121 -9.88 -14.55 -6.13
CA ILE A 121 -10.35 -14.25 -4.78
C ILE A 121 -9.99 -15.38 -3.83
N GLN A 122 -9.82 -15.02 -2.56
CA GLN A 122 -9.65 -15.99 -1.48
C GLN A 122 -10.93 -16.07 -0.65
N ASN A 123 -11.42 -17.27 -0.35
CA ASN A 123 -12.56 -17.44 0.54
C ASN A 123 -12.15 -17.09 1.98
N GLY A 124 -12.84 -16.10 2.57
CA GLY A 124 -12.57 -15.56 3.88
C GLY A 124 -11.77 -14.25 3.86
N THR A 125 -11.67 -13.55 5.02
CA THR A 125 -10.99 -12.24 5.14
C THR A 125 -9.53 -12.32 4.71
N LEU A 126 -9.13 -11.63 3.67
CA LEU A 126 -7.76 -11.59 3.19
C LEU A 126 -6.90 -10.72 4.11
N ILE A 127 -6.00 -11.32 4.85
CA ILE A 127 -5.17 -10.62 5.85
C ILE A 127 -3.71 -10.47 5.46
N VAL A 128 -3.21 -11.33 4.57
CA VAL A 128 -1.84 -11.31 4.03
C VAL A 128 -1.86 -11.77 2.57
N GLY A 129 -0.80 -11.48 1.82
CA GLY A 129 -0.59 -12.04 0.49
C GLY A 129 -0.11 -13.48 0.53
N GLY A 130 -0.14 -14.17 -0.61
CA GLY A 130 0.36 -15.53 -0.76
C GLY A 130 1.88 -15.59 -0.99
N GLY A 131 2.41 -16.81 -1.02
CA GLY A 131 3.84 -17.09 -1.25
C GLY A 131 4.72 -16.87 -0.02
N SER A 132 5.94 -16.40 -0.23
CA SER A 132 6.93 -16.22 0.86
C SER A 132 6.54 -15.12 1.86
N GLY A 133 5.61 -14.24 1.50
CA GLY A 133 5.06 -13.21 2.39
C GLY A 133 4.00 -13.74 3.35
N SER A 134 3.52 -14.97 3.14
CA SER A 134 2.48 -15.56 3.98
C SER A 134 3.00 -15.97 5.36
N ASN A 135 2.11 -15.92 6.33
CA ASN A 135 2.42 -16.33 7.71
C ASN A 135 1.15 -16.83 8.40
N THR A 136 1.34 -17.58 9.48
CA THR A 136 0.23 -18.08 10.30
C THR A 136 -0.02 -17.10 11.44
N PRO A 137 -1.19 -16.43 11.51
CA PRO A 137 -1.49 -15.50 12.57
C PRO A 137 -1.74 -16.23 13.90
N ALA A 138 -1.50 -15.53 15.01
CA ALA A 138 -1.81 -16.05 16.34
C ALA A 138 -3.32 -16.15 16.57
N TYR A 139 -4.09 -15.27 15.95
CA TYR A 139 -5.55 -15.22 15.91
C TYR A 139 -5.97 -14.38 14.70
N ILE A 140 -7.22 -14.51 14.29
CA ILE A 140 -7.82 -13.68 13.25
C ILE A 140 -9.03 -12.99 13.84
N SER A 141 -9.04 -11.66 13.80
CA SER A 141 -10.23 -10.85 14.05
C SER A 141 -10.85 -10.52 12.71
N THR A 142 -11.97 -11.16 12.37
CA THR A 142 -12.67 -10.90 11.12
C THR A 142 -13.54 -9.66 11.20
N PRO A 143 -13.91 -9.04 10.06
CA PRO A 143 -14.89 -7.96 10.05
C PRO A 143 -16.19 -8.33 10.74
N TYR A 144 -16.75 -9.50 10.45
CA TYR A 144 -18.01 -9.96 11.04
C TYR A 144 -17.93 -10.06 12.55
N ASP A 145 -16.92 -10.71 13.11
CA ASP A 145 -16.76 -10.87 14.56
C ASP A 145 -16.67 -9.52 15.29
N ALA A 146 -15.91 -8.59 14.73
CA ALA A 146 -15.74 -7.27 15.34
C ALA A 146 -17.01 -6.41 15.24
N ILE A 147 -17.73 -6.48 14.13
CA ILE A 147 -19.01 -5.78 13.94
C ILE A 147 -20.08 -6.42 14.82
N GLN A 148 -20.13 -7.75 14.96
CA GLN A 148 -21.06 -8.45 15.85
C GLN A 148 -20.90 -8.03 17.29
N ALA A 149 -19.64 -7.94 17.77
CA ALA A 149 -19.37 -7.47 19.13
C ALA A 149 -19.87 -6.02 19.34
N ARG A 150 -19.64 -5.14 18.37
CA ARG A 150 -20.12 -3.76 18.42
C ARG A 150 -21.65 -3.66 18.33
N ALA A 151 -22.26 -4.49 17.49
CA ALA A 151 -23.72 -4.53 17.32
C ALA A 151 -24.44 -4.92 18.62
N TYR A 152 -23.83 -5.80 19.41
CA TYR A 152 -24.34 -6.16 20.74
C TYR A 152 -24.37 -4.94 21.68
N ASP A 153 -23.30 -4.14 21.70
CA ASP A 153 -23.20 -2.96 22.56
C ASP A 153 -24.12 -1.81 22.12
N ASP A 154 -24.46 -1.76 20.82
CA ASP A 154 -25.29 -0.71 20.21
C ASP A 154 -26.76 -1.10 20.00
N ASP A 155 -27.18 -2.29 20.44
CA ASP A 155 -28.54 -2.87 20.21
C ASP A 155 -28.91 -2.93 18.72
N THR A 156 -27.95 -3.19 17.85
CA THR A 156 -28.12 -3.30 16.40
C THR A 156 -28.50 -4.73 16.02
N ALA A 157 -29.63 -4.92 15.36
CA ALA A 157 -29.98 -6.17 14.70
C ALA A 157 -29.24 -6.28 13.36
N PHE A 158 -28.85 -7.51 12.95
CA PHE A 158 -28.21 -7.69 11.66
C PHE A 158 -28.64 -8.98 10.96
N PHE A 159 -28.57 -8.92 9.62
CA PHE A 159 -28.73 -10.02 8.70
C PHE A 159 -27.43 -10.24 7.96
N PHE A 160 -27.17 -11.46 7.51
CA PHE A 160 -25.94 -11.74 6.79
C PHE A 160 -26.09 -12.87 5.77
N ASP A 161 -25.29 -12.81 4.72
CA ASP A 161 -25.09 -13.87 3.74
C ASP A 161 -23.65 -13.75 3.21
N PHE A 162 -22.81 -14.76 3.45
CA PHE A 162 -21.40 -14.74 3.09
C PHE A 162 -21.07 -15.54 1.84
N THR A 163 -22.07 -16.17 1.22
CA THR A 163 -21.85 -17.14 0.14
C THR A 163 -22.50 -16.77 -1.18
N SER A 164 -23.60 -16.02 -1.14
CA SER A 164 -24.36 -15.70 -2.34
C SER A 164 -23.83 -14.43 -3.02
N THR A 165 -23.67 -14.48 -4.35
CA THR A 165 -23.47 -13.28 -5.18
C THR A 165 -24.75 -12.49 -5.41
N SER A 166 -25.91 -13.06 -5.03
CA SER A 166 -27.23 -12.41 -5.12
C SER A 166 -28.03 -12.60 -3.83
N PRO A 167 -27.57 -12.04 -2.71
CA PRO A 167 -28.21 -12.24 -1.40
C PRO A 167 -29.56 -11.53 -1.32
N SER A 168 -30.42 -12.04 -0.43
CA SER A 168 -31.64 -11.33 -0.04
C SER A 168 -31.29 -10.13 0.83
N VAL A 169 -31.62 -8.93 0.36
CA VAL A 169 -31.30 -7.67 1.03
C VAL A 169 -32.51 -7.14 1.78
N VAL A 170 -32.32 -6.77 3.04
CA VAL A 170 -33.35 -6.08 3.83
C VAL A 170 -33.32 -4.59 3.48
N ALA A 171 -34.28 -4.13 2.70
CA ALA A 171 -34.34 -2.74 2.20
C ALA A 171 -34.41 -1.68 3.32
N SER A 172 -34.84 -2.06 4.54
CA SER A 172 -34.87 -1.16 5.71
C SER A 172 -33.57 -1.14 6.52
N SER A 173 -32.51 -1.82 6.07
CA SER A 173 -31.21 -1.75 6.70
C SER A 173 -30.67 -0.31 6.65
N GLY A 174 -30.16 0.17 7.78
CA GLY A 174 -29.55 1.49 7.88
C GLY A 174 -28.24 1.57 7.07
N ALA A 175 -27.56 0.43 6.91
CA ALA A 175 -26.46 0.23 5.98
C ALA A 175 -26.32 -1.23 5.60
N CYS A 176 -25.74 -1.46 4.40
CA CYS A 176 -25.36 -2.78 3.91
C CYS A 176 -23.84 -2.79 3.69
N LEU A 177 -23.14 -3.61 4.45
CA LEU A 177 -21.70 -3.76 4.35
C LEU A 177 -21.39 -4.91 3.40
N VAL A 178 -20.56 -4.68 2.39
CA VAL A 178 -20.16 -5.70 1.41
C VAL A 178 -18.66 -5.89 1.50
N PHE A 179 -18.22 -7.11 1.76
CA PHE A 179 -16.84 -7.50 1.94
C PHE A 179 -16.35 -8.35 0.77
N ILE A 180 -15.38 -7.84 0.06
CA ILE A 180 -14.72 -8.50 -1.08
C ILE A 180 -13.21 -8.42 -0.94
N ASN A 181 -12.49 -9.27 -1.64
CA ASN A 181 -11.04 -9.21 -1.65
C ASN A 181 -10.45 -9.36 -3.06
N GLU A 182 -9.15 -9.11 -3.14
CA GLU A 182 -8.34 -9.27 -4.34
C GLU A 182 -7.03 -9.94 -3.93
N PHE A 183 -6.88 -11.20 -4.24
CA PHE A 183 -5.72 -11.99 -3.85
C PHE A 183 -4.55 -11.80 -4.80
N SER A 184 -3.34 -11.87 -4.29
CA SER A 184 -2.10 -11.99 -5.05
C SER A 184 -1.12 -12.89 -4.33
N SER A 185 -0.37 -13.68 -5.09
CA SER A 185 0.64 -14.57 -4.56
C SER A 185 1.96 -14.44 -5.32
N GLU A 186 3.07 -14.66 -4.64
CA GLU A 186 4.34 -14.93 -5.29
C GLU A 186 4.19 -16.06 -6.31
N VAL A 187 4.96 -16.04 -7.40
CA VAL A 187 5.00 -17.02 -8.50
C VAL A 187 3.95 -16.78 -9.59
N TRP A 188 2.78 -16.29 -9.28
CA TRP A 188 1.71 -16.10 -10.26
C TRP A 188 1.30 -14.65 -10.42
N ASP A 189 1.00 -14.28 -11.65
CA ASP A 189 0.30 -13.05 -11.94
C ASP A 189 -1.21 -13.22 -11.72
N ARG A 190 -1.87 -12.18 -11.25
CA ARG A 190 -3.33 -12.17 -11.20
C ARG A 190 -3.92 -12.19 -12.61
N PRO A 191 -5.03 -12.90 -12.85
CA PRO A 191 -5.67 -12.95 -14.15
C PRO A 191 -6.28 -11.60 -14.56
N GLY A 192 -6.63 -10.75 -13.59
CA GLY A 192 -7.24 -9.45 -13.82
C GLY A 192 -7.02 -8.46 -12.68
N LEU A 193 -7.66 -7.30 -12.79
CA LEU A 193 -7.68 -6.26 -11.75
C LEU A 193 -9.07 -6.11 -11.10
N ALA A 194 -10.00 -7.00 -11.42
CA ALA A 194 -11.34 -7.12 -10.85
C ALA A 194 -11.90 -8.48 -11.23
N ASP A 195 -12.78 -9.01 -10.42
CA ASP A 195 -13.52 -10.25 -10.68
C ASP A 195 -15.02 -9.99 -10.83
N SER A 196 -15.69 -10.82 -11.65
CA SER A 196 -17.11 -10.67 -11.97
C SER A 196 -18.05 -10.97 -10.81
N ASP A 197 -17.69 -11.90 -9.93
CA ASP A 197 -18.57 -12.37 -8.85
C ASP A 197 -18.66 -11.32 -7.76
N SER A 198 -17.53 -10.72 -7.38
CA SER A 198 -17.49 -9.58 -6.44
C SER A 198 -18.21 -8.37 -7.00
N ASP A 199 -18.00 -8.04 -8.29
CA ASP A 199 -18.68 -6.89 -8.91
C ASP A 199 -20.18 -7.11 -9.01
N GLN A 200 -20.64 -8.36 -9.27
CA GLN A 200 -22.04 -8.72 -9.25
C GLN A 200 -22.64 -8.64 -7.83
N LEU A 201 -21.94 -9.15 -6.82
CA LEU A 201 -22.36 -9.06 -5.41
C LEU A 201 -22.62 -7.60 -5.01
N VAL A 202 -21.63 -6.72 -5.24
CA VAL A 202 -21.78 -5.28 -4.92
C VAL A 202 -22.96 -4.66 -5.65
N SER A 203 -23.11 -4.95 -6.95
CA SER A 203 -24.19 -4.41 -7.78
C SER A 203 -25.55 -4.91 -7.32
N ASN A 204 -25.69 -6.19 -6.98
CA ASN A 204 -26.93 -6.80 -6.50
C ASN A 204 -27.35 -6.21 -5.15
N VAL A 205 -26.43 -6.04 -4.21
CA VAL A 205 -26.73 -5.41 -2.91
C VAL A 205 -27.13 -3.94 -3.12
N ALA A 206 -26.38 -3.20 -3.91
CA ALA A 206 -26.64 -1.78 -4.16
C ALA A 206 -27.96 -1.55 -4.94
N SER A 207 -28.47 -2.55 -5.65
CA SER A 207 -29.77 -2.44 -6.33
C SER A 207 -30.94 -2.27 -5.35
N THR A 208 -30.82 -2.75 -4.12
CA THR A 208 -31.87 -2.73 -3.08
C THR A 208 -31.51 -1.85 -1.89
N CYS A 209 -30.25 -1.78 -1.50
CA CYS A 209 -29.77 -1.03 -0.34
C CYS A 209 -29.24 0.33 -0.76
N SER A 210 -29.89 1.39 -0.37
CA SER A 210 -29.50 2.77 -0.73
C SER A 210 -28.25 3.30 0.02
N ASN A 211 -27.77 2.55 1.01
CA ASN A 211 -26.57 2.87 1.78
C ASN A 211 -25.64 1.65 1.79
N THR A 212 -25.02 1.37 0.65
CA THR A 212 -24.09 0.26 0.48
C THR A 212 -22.67 0.73 0.70
N ILE A 213 -21.97 0.12 1.63
CA ILE A 213 -20.58 0.39 2.02
C ILE A 213 -19.74 -0.80 1.60
N VAL A 214 -18.75 -0.58 0.74
CA VAL A 214 -17.88 -1.65 0.22
C VAL A 214 -16.53 -1.58 0.90
N VAL A 215 -16.08 -2.70 1.45
CA VAL A 215 -14.76 -2.90 2.05
C VAL A 215 -14.01 -3.93 1.22
N ILE A 216 -12.78 -3.57 0.84
CA ILE A 216 -11.96 -4.37 -0.07
C ILE A 216 -10.65 -4.71 0.64
N HIS A 217 -10.43 -5.96 1.00
CA HIS A 217 -9.11 -6.44 1.37
C HIS A 217 -8.34 -6.80 0.09
N ASN A 218 -7.23 -6.13 -0.18
CA ASN A 218 -6.58 -6.25 -1.48
C ASN A 218 -5.05 -6.29 -1.41
N ALA A 219 -4.50 -7.26 -2.11
CA ALA A 219 -3.08 -7.39 -2.33
C ALA A 219 -2.67 -6.69 -3.64
N GLY A 220 -2.72 -5.37 -3.65
CA GLY A 220 -2.45 -4.55 -4.83
C GLY A 220 -3.68 -3.87 -5.41
N ILE A 221 -3.62 -3.43 -6.67
CA ILE A 221 -4.67 -2.63 -7.31
C ILE A 221 -5.92 -3.48 -7.56
N ARG A 222 -7.09 -2.93 -7.24
CA ARG A 222 -8.40 -3.41 -7.68
C ARG A 222 -9.19 -2.27 -8.32
N ILE A 223 -9.69 -2.50 -9.54
CA ILE A 223 -10.57 -1.58 -10.26
C ILE A 223 -12.00 -1.76 -9.74
N VAL A 224 -12.70 -0.63 -9.57
CA VAL A 224 -14.03 -0.60 -8.96
C VAL A 224 -15.07 0.10 -9.84
N ASP A 225 -14.73 0.41 -11.08
CA ASP A 225 -15.52 1.27 -11.95
C ASP A 225 -16.88 0.65 -12.33
N ALA A 226 -17.01 -0.69 -12.26
CA ALA A 226 -18.25 -1.38 -12.51
C ALA A 226 -19.42 -0.91 -11.62
N TRP A 227 -19.11 -0.44 -10.41
CA TRP A 227 -20.12 -0.03 -9.43
C TRP A 227 -19.78 1.25 -8.64
N ALA A 228 -18.57 1.79 -8.75
CA ALA A 228 -18.14 2.94 -7.94
C ALA A 228 -19.00 4.20 -8.14
N GLU A 229 -19.61 4.38 -9.32
CA GLU A 229 -20.49 5.50 -9.60
C GLU A 229 -21.97 5.25 -9.24
N ASN A 230 -22.32 4.03 -8.83
CA ASN A 230 -23.67 3.75 -8.36
C ASN A 230 -23.97 4.66 -7.14
N PRO A 231 -25.07 5.46 -7.16
CA PRO A 231 -25.40 6.37 -6.08
C PRO A 231 -25.70 5.66 -4.75
N ASN A 232 -26.09 4.40 -4.80
CA ASN A 232 -26.36 3.58 -3.62
C ASN A 232 -25.08 2.98 -3.01
N VAL A 233 -23.96 2.99 -3.72
CA VAL A 233 -22.63 2.72 -3.14
C VAL A 233 -22.13 4.02 -2.52
N THR A 234 -22.37 4.19 -1.26
CA THR A 234 -22.17 5.45 -0.54
C THR A 234 -20.78 5.60 0.07
N ALA A 235 -20.13 4.48 0.41
CA ALA A 235 -18.74 4.49 0.87
C ALA A 235 -17.94 3.33 0.30
N VAL A 236 -16.63 3.56 0.12
CA VAL A 236 -15.66 2.57 -0.35
C VAL A 236 -14.38 2.71 0.45
N LEU A 237 -13.92 1.59 1.02
CA LEU A 237 -12.67 1.47 1.76
C LEU A 237 -11.77 0.43 1.11
N TYR A 238 -10.51 0.78 0.84
CA TYR A 238 -9.44 -0.18 0.60
C TYR A 238 -8.80 -0.52 1.95
N ALA A 239 -9.02 -1.74 2.42
CA ALA A 239 -8.52 -2.22 3.71
C ALA A 239 -7.12 -2.83 3.59
N HIS A 240 -6.67 -3.12 2.35
CA HIS A 240 -5.38 -3.73 2.05
C HIS A 240 -5.17 -5.06 2.78
N LEU A 241 -4.00 -5.27 3.35
CA LEU A 241 -3.63 -6.49 4.07
C LEU A 241 -3.36 -6.14 5.56
N PRO A 242 -4.41 -6.09 6.40
CA PRO A 242 -4.30 -5.55 7.75
C PRO A 242 -3.75 -6.54 8.78
N GLY A 243 -3.50 -7.80 8.39
CA GLY A 243 -3.04 -8.83 9.31
C GLY A 243 -4.12 -9.31 10.27
N GLN A 244 -3.69 -9.86 11.39
CA GLN A 244 -4.56 -10.54 12.38
C GLN A 244 -5.65 -9.65 13.00
N ASP A 245 -5.48 -8.34 13.01
CA ASP A 245 -6.41 -7.38 13.61
C ASP A 245 -7.38 -6.73 12.59
N ALA A 246 -7.62 -7.36 11.44
CA ALA A 246 -8.44 -6.83 10.34
C ALA A 246 -9.79 -6.28 10.82
N GLY A 247 -10.60 -7.10 11.48
CA GLY A 247 -11.92 -6.69 11.97
C GLY A 247 -11.86 -5.63 13.08
N ARG A 248 -10.92 -5.76 14.02
CA ARG A 248 -10.77 -4.80 15.13
C ARG A 248 -10.36 -3.42 14.64
N ALA A 249 -9.48 -3.36 13.65
CA ALA A 249 -9.06 -2.12 13.03
C ALA A 249 -10.20 -1.48 12.23
N LEU A 250 -10.87 -2.29 11.43
CA LEU A 250 -11.98 -1.83 10.59
C LEU A 250 -13.15 -1.31 11.43
N ALA A 251 -13.54 -2.02 12.50
CA ALA A 251 -14.65 -1.59 13.35
C ALA A 251 -14.42 -0.19 13.95
N GLN A 252 -13.19 0.14 14.37
CA GLN A 252 -12.87 1.47 14.87
C GLN A 252 -13.07 2.57 13.81
N ILE A 253 -12.78 2.24 12.55
CA ILE A 253 -13.00 3.16 11.43
C ILE A 253 -14.48 3.26 11.11
N LEU A 254 -15.17 2.14 10.93
CA LEU A 254 -16.59 2.14 10.55
C LEU A 254 -17.47 2.91 11.55
N TYR A 255 -17.17 2.81 12.84
CA TYR A 255 -17.95 3.47 13.90
C TYR A 255 -17.37 4.83 14.34
N GLY A 256 -16.27 5.27 13.73
CA GLY A 256 -15.71 6.60 13.98
C GLY A 256 -14.93 6.74 15.28
N ASP A 257 -14.55 5.66 15.92
CA ASP A 257 -13.64 5.70 17.09
C ASP A 257 -12.28 6.28 16.67
N VAL A 258 -11.88 6.01 15.42
CA VAL A 258 -10.71 6.61 14.75
C VAL A 258 -11.11 7.07 13.34
N SER A 259 -10.69 8.27 12.96
CA SER A 259 -10.84 8.74 11.58
C SER A 259 -9.84 8.01 10.65
N PRO A 260 -10.27 7.52 9.47
CA PRO A 260 -9.35 6.95 8.50
C PRO A 260 -8.28 7.97 8.11
N SER A 261 -7.07 7.50 7.88
CA SER A 261 -5.92 8.36 7.57
C SER A 261 -4.95 7.75 6.57
N GLY A 262 -5.24 6.56 6.06
CA GLY A 262 -4.49 5.92 5.00
C GLY A 262 -4.55 6.71 3.69
N ARG A 263 -3.54 6.51 2.83
CA ARG A 263 -3.46 7.08 1.48
C ARG A 263 -3.11 5.99 0.49
N LEU A 264 -3.72 6.02 -0.68
CA LEU A 264 -3.45 5.04 -1.74
C LEU A 264 -1.99 5.09 -2.16
N PRO A 265 -1.24 3.98 -2.06
CA PRO A 265 0.15 3.92 -2.49
C PRO A 265 0.28 3.63 -4.00
N TYR A 266 -0.82 3.63 -4.72
CA TYR A 266 -0.95 3.37 -6.15
C TYR A 266 -2.11 4.20 -6.74
N THR A 267 -2.17 4.25 -8.06
CA THR A 267 -3.26 4.87 -8.81
C THR A 267 -4.32 3.82 -9.15
N VAL A 268 -5.59 4.07 -8.89
CA VAL A 268 -6.69 3.21 -9.32
C VAL A 268 -7.26 3.74 -10.62
N ALA A 269 -7.08 3.00 -11.71
CA ALA A 269 -7.61 3.34 -13.01
C ALA A 269 -9.13 3.16 -13.11
N LYS A 270 -9.74 3.74 -14.13
CA LYS A 270 -11.14 3.45 -14.49
C LYS A 270 -11.27 2.14 -15.25
N GLN A 271 -10.25 1.78 -16.02
CA GLN A 271 -10.18 0.55 -16.81
C GLN A 271 -8.75 0.01 -16.87
N ALA A 272 -8.61 -1.29 -17.02
CA ALA A 272 -7.31 -1.95 -17.04
C ALA A 272 -6.37 -1.42 -18.14
N SER A 273 -6.91 -1.08 -19.31
CA SER A 273 -6.13 -0.52 -20.44
C SER A 273 -5.45 0.83 -20.12
N ASP A 274 -5.89 1.55 -19.09
CA ASP A 274 -5.26 2.80 -18.69
C ASP A 274 -3.83 2.60 -18.14
N TYR A 275 -3.50 1.39 -17.66
CA TYR A 275 -2.14 1.05 -17.24
C TYR A 275 -1.20 0.77 -18.43
N GLY A 276 -1.74 0.65 -19.66
CA GLY A 276 -0.94 0.41 -20.87
C GLY A 276 -0.25 -0.96 -20.83
N ASN A 277 1.00 -0.99 -21.28
CA ASN A 277 1.77 -2.24 -21.38
C ASN A 277 2.23 -2.81 -20.02
N LEU A 278 2.05 -2.07 -18.93
CA LEU A 278 2.49 -2.50 -17.59
C LEU A 278 1.71 -3.72 -17.05
N LEU A 279 0.53 -4.00 -17.63
CA LEU A 279 -0.27 -5.18 -17.26
C LEU A 279 0.10 -6.43 -18.06
N GLY A 280 0.87 -6.31 -19.14
CA GLY A 280 1.31 -7.47 -19.91
C GLY A 280 2.49 -8.13 -19.23
N PRO A 281 2.42 -9.43 -18.85
CA PRO A 281 3.60 -10.14 -18.42
C PRO A 281 4.62 -10.15 -19.55
N CYS A 282 5.90 -10.14 -19.18
CA CYS A 282 6.98 -10.28 -20.13
C CYS A 282 6.88 -11.66 -20.77
N GLN A 283 6.49 -11.69 -22.04
CA GLN A 283 6.28 -12.95 -22.75
C GLN A 283 7.62 -13.70 -22.90
N ALA A 284 7.75 -14.79 -22.20
CA ALA A 284 8.96 -15.61 -22.25
C ALA A 284 9.19 -16.24 -23.63
N GLY A 285 8.15 -16.41 -24.43
CA GLY A 285 8.24 -17.17 -25.67
C GLY A 285 8.77 -18.58 -25.37
N LYS A 286 9.93 -18.92 -25.94
CA LYS A 286 10.64 -20.17 -25.65
C LYS A 286 11.79 -20.01 -24.63
N SER A 287 11.99 -18.81 -24.10
CA SER A 287 13.07 -18.50 -23.17
C SER A 287 12.56 -18.61 -21.74
N LEU A 288 13.35 -19.29 -20.87
CA LEU A 288 13.11 -19.31 -19.41
C LEU A 288 13.46 -17.96 -18.76
N SER A 289 14.18 -17.09 -19.47
CA SER A 289 14.60 -15.78 -19.01
C SER A 289 14.26 -14.74 -20.08
N PRO A 290 13.02 -14.28 -20.14
CA PRO A 290 12.60 -13.32 -21.15
C PRO A 290 13.27 -11.96 -20.94
N GLN A 291 13.62 -11.29 -22.01
CA GLN A 291 14.04 -9.90 -21.99
C GLN A 291 12.81 -9.00 -22.05
N CYS A 292 12.65 -8.13 -21.08
CA CYS A 292 11.60 -7.12 -21.06
C CYS A 292 12.21 -5.74 -21.19
N ASP A 293 11.81 -4.99 -22.18
CA ASP A 293 12.23 -3.62 -22.37
C ASP A 293 11.30 -2.67 -21.59
N PHE A 294 11.86 -1.88 -20.69
CA PHE A 294 11.13 -0.87 -19.92
C PHE A 294 10.98 0.41 -20.75
N THR A 295 10.15 0.35 -21.80
CA THR A 295 9.95 1.44 -22.76
C THR A 295 9.26 2.66 -22.16
N GLU A 296 8.52 2.48 -21.05
CA GLU A 296 7.88 3.53 -20.26
C GLU A 296 8.89 4.39 -19.48
N GLY A 297 10.11 3.90 -19.27
CA GLY A 297 11.17 4.56 -18.52
C GLY A 297 10.74 4.85 -17.08
N VAL A 298 10.77 6.11 -16.66
CA VAL A 298 10.37 6.54 -15.31
C VAL A 298 8.86 6.75 -15.15
N ASN A 299 8.08 6.62 -16.22
CA ASN A 299 6.64 6.89 -16.21
C ASN A 299 5.86 5.65 -15.81
N VAL A 300 5.98 5.27 -14.55
CA VAL A 300 5.25 4.17 -13.90
C VAL A 300 4.23 4.74 -12.93
N ASP A 301 3.07 4.09 -12.78
CA ASP A 301 1.94 4.47 -11.94
C ASP A 301 1.51 5.92 -12.20
N TYR A 302 1.28 6.76 -11.18
CA TYR A 302 0.80 8.14 -11.30
C TYR A 302 1.59 8.98 -12.31
N ARG A 303 2.89 8.72 -12.47
CA ARG A 303 3.71 9.44 -13.46
C ARG A 303 3.29 9.11 -14.88
N SER A 304 2.89 7.86 -15.14
CA SER A 304 2.33 7.45 -16.42
C SER A 304 0.97 8.13 -16.68
N PHE A 305 0.09 8.16 -15.68
CA PHE A 305 -1.20 8.85 -15.78
C PHE A 305 -1.03 10.34 -16.07
N LEU A 306 -0.12 11.01 -15.37
CA LEU A 306 0.21 12.41 -15.59
C LEU A 306 0.79 12.65 -16.99
N ALA A 307 1.76 11.83 -17.41
CA ALA A 307 2.43 11.98 -18.71
C ALA A 307 1.46 11.78 -19.89
N ARG A 308 0.49 10.90 -19.75
CA ARG A 308 -0.54 10.62 -20.77
C ARG A 308 -1.82 11.43 -20.59
N ASN A 309 -1.87 12.33 -19.58
CA ASN A 309 -3.04 13.14 -19.24
C ASN A 309 -4.30 12.30 -19.02
N LEU A 310 -4.17 11.17 -18.31
CA LEU A 310 -5.28 10.28 -17.95
C LEU A 310 -5.82 10.63 -16.56
N THR A 311 -7.15 10.66 -16.46
CA THR A 311 -7.84 10.88 -15.18
C THR A 311 -8.17 9.53 -14.55
N PRO A 312 -7.56 9.18 -13.40
CA PRO A 312 -7.84 7.93 -12.71
C PRO A 312 -9.23 7.93 -12.04
N ARG A 313 -9.64 6.77 -11.53
CA ARG A 313 -10.77 6.66 -10.59
C ARG A 313 -10.38 7.28 -9.24
N TYR A 314 -9.24 6.87 -8.70
CA TYR A 314 -8.61 7.44 -7.51
C TYR A 314 -7.12 7.62 -7.76
N GLU A 315 -6.63 8.82 -7.51
CA GLU A 315 -5.23 9.14 -7.76
C GLU A 315 -4.30 8.64 -6.66
N PHE A 316 -3.03 8.50 -6.98
CA PHE A 316 -1.96 8.22 -6.03
C PHE A 316 -1.95 9.24 -4.87
N GLY A 317 -1.81 8.74 -3.67
CA GLY A 317 -1.79 9.55 -2.45
C GLY A 317 -3.17 9.98 -1.96
N PHE A 318 -4.27 9.62 -2.64
CA PHE A 318 -5.63 9.96 -2.24
C PHE A 318 -6.10 9.15 -1.03
N GLY A 319 -6.92 9.78 -0.19
CA GLY A 319 -7.63 9.21 0.93
C GLY A 319 -8.39 10.27 1.69
N MET A 320 -9.57 9.92 2.16
CA MET A 320 -10.48 10.78 2.91
C MET A 320 -10.31 10.59 4.42
N THR A 321 -10.75 11.58 5.17
CA THR A 321 -10.87 11.57 6.63
C THR A 321 -12.28 12.00 7.04
N TYR A 322 -12.64 11.84 8.31
CA TYR A 322 -13.93 12.33 8.84
C TYR A 322 -13.91 13.82 9.20
N THR A 323 -12.86 14.53 8.80
CA THR A 323 -12.71 15.97 8.98
C THR A 323 -12.18 16.62 7.71
N THR A 324 -11.98 17.92 7.73
CA THR A 324 -11.41 18.69 6.63
C THR A 324 -10.15 19.40 7.05
N PHE A 325 -9.21 19.56 6.12
CA PHE A 325 -7.95 20.24 6.36
C PHE A 325 -7.72 21.35 5.33
N ASP A 326 -7.24 22.49 5.80
CA ASP A 326 -6.83 23.62 4.97
C ASP A 326 -5.31 23.80 5.05
N TYR A 327 -4.69 23.99 3.90
CA TYR A 327 -3.26 24.19 3.74
C TYR A 327 -2.95 25.66 3.48
N SER A 328 -1.92 26.18 4.15
CA SER A 328 -1.51 27.58 4.02
C SER A 328 -0.01 27.75 4.29
N GLY A 329 0.49 28.98 4.11
CA GLY A 329 1.80 29.41 4.61
C GLY A 329 3.00 28.69 3.96
N LEU A 330 2.92 28.32 2.67
CA LEU A 330 4.05 27.71 1.95
C LEU A 330 5.29 28.61 2.02
N ARG A 331 6.39 28.04 2.51
CA ARG A 331 7.70 28.68 2.54
C ARG A 331 8.73 27.71 1.95
N ILE A 332 9.57 28.24 1.08
CA ILE A 332 10.65 27.51 0.42
C ILE A 332 11.94 28.22 0.76
N SER A 333 12.89 27.51 1.36
CA SER A 333 14.22 28.04 1.71
C SER A 333 15.27 27.10 1.13
N MET A 334 16.02 27.58 0.15
CA MET A 334 17.10 26.82 -0.48
C MET A 334 18.46 27.33 0.00
N ASN A 335 19.38 26.40 0.26
CA ASN A 335 20.75 26.71 0.60
C ASN A 335 21.52 27.05 -0.68
N ALA A 336 22.52 27.95 -0.59
CA ALA A 336 23.37 28.34 -1.71
C ALA A 336 24.18 27.17 -2.31
N THR A 337 24.22 26.04 -1.64
CA THR A 337 24.93 24.82 -2.07
C THR A 337 24.15 23.94 -3.08
N ALA A 338 22.88 24.26 -3.36
CA ALA A 338 22.13 23.63 -4.45
C ALA A 338 22.52 24.26 -5.79
N THR A 339 23.79 24.11 -6.19
CA THR A 339 24.29 24.70 -7.44
C THR A 339 23.94 23.87 -8.65
N PRO A 340 23.54 24.50 -9.78
CA PRO A 340 23.33 23.82 -11.06
C PRO A 340 24.61 23.09 -11.50
N ASN A 341 24.43 21.95 -12.13
CA ASN A 341 25.51 21.10 -12.66
C ASN A 341 26.45 20.48 -11.60
N ASP A 342 26.08 20.53 -10.33
CA ASP A 342 26.81 19.82 -9.30
C ASP A 342 26.58 18.30 -9.49
N THR A 343 27.55 17.68 -10.14
CA THR A 343 27.48 16.26 -10.48
C THR A 343 28.09 15.45 -9.36
N VAL A 344 27.26 14.64 -8.71
CA VAL A 344 27.73 13.67 -7.73
C VAL A 344 28.06 12.39 -8.46
N VAL A 345 29.35 12.15 -8.67
CA VAL A 345 29.83 10.96 -9.40
C VAL A 345 29.66 9.73 -8.52
N THR A 346 28.93 8.74 -9.01
CA THR A 346 28.94 7.41 -8.41
C THR A 346 30.24 6.68 -8.78
N PRO A 347 30.82 5.86 -7.90
CA PRO A 347 31.97 5.06 -8.26
C PRO A 347 31.65 4.16 -9.45
N VAL A 348 32.35 4.33 -10.56
CA VAL A 348 32.21 3.45 -11.73
C VAL A 348 33.10 2.25 -11.49
N TYR A 349 32.50 1.07 -11.46
CA TYR A 349 33.23 -0.19 -11.48
C TYR A 349 33.64 -0.48 -12.93
N ALA A 350 34.83 -0.07 -13.32
CA ALA A 350 35.40 -0.44 -14.60
C ALA A 350 35.92 -1.88 -14.52
N ASN A 351 35.47 -2.74 -15.44
CA ASN A 351 35.97 -4.09 -15.69
C ASN A 351 35.95 -5.08 -14.50
N GLY A 352 34.94 -5.00 -13.61
CA GLY A 352 34.82 -5.93 -12.50
C GLY A 352 35.89 -5.82 -11.42
N THR A 353 36.79 -4.84 -11.52
CA THR A 353 37.70 -4.50 -10.45
C THR A 353 36.99 -3.60 -9.45
N THR A 354 36.89 -4.05 -8.21
CA THR A 354 36.52 -3.15 -7.11
C THR A 354 37.61 -2.09 -7.04
N ASN A 355 37.28 -0.83 -7.38
CA ASN A 355 38.14 0.26 -6.96
C ASN A 355 38.34 0.12 -5.45
N ASP A 356 39.59 0.24 -5.02
CA ASP A 356 39.94 0.21 -3.60
C ASP A 356 39.22 1.38 -2.90
N ASN A 357 37.97 1.17 -2.52
CA ASN A 357 37.14 2.12 -1.82
C ASN A 357 37.58 2.32 -0.36
N SER A 358 38.67 1.67 0.06
CA SER A 358 39.22 1.84 1.41
C SER A 358 39.68 3.28 1.70
N LYS A 359 39.78 4.12 0.66
CA LYS A 359 40.10 5.56 0.77
C LYS A 359 38.90 6.50 0.53
N ASN A 360 37.73 5.99 0.17
CA ASN A 360 36.59 6.85 -0.11
C ASN A 360 35.67 6.86 1.12
N THR A 361 36.00 7.74 2.07
CA THR A 361 35.28 7.97 3.32
C THR A 361 33.88 8.57 3.09
N ASP A 362 33.55 8.94 1.86
CA ASP A 362 32.34 9.68 1.50
C ASP A 362 31.18 8.77 1.03
N ILE A 363 31.38 7.44 1.04
CA ILE A 363 30.33 6.47 0.70
C ILE A 363 29.65 6.00 1.98
N VAL A 364 28.35 6.23 2.03
CA VAL A 364 27.45 5.73 3.10
C VAL A 364 26.48 4.71 2.52
N VAL A 365 25.65 4.11 3.37
CA VAL A 365 24.56 3.25 2.91
C VAL A 365 23.64 4.04 1.97
N GLY A 366 23.50 3.55 0.74
CA GLY A 366 22.67 4.21 -0.30
C GLY A 366 23.44 5.08 -1.30
N GLY A 367 24.77 5.27 -1.17
CA GLY A 367 25.60 5.98 -2.13
C GLY A 367 26.52 7.03 -1.51
N LEU A 368 26.88 8.05 -2.28
CA LEU A 368 27.73 9.14 -1.81
C LEU A 368 27.01 9.96 -0.74
N GLN A 369 27.71 10.29 0.34
CA GLN A 369 27.16 11.07 1.47
C GLN A 369 26.60 12.41 1.01
N SER A 370 27.25 13.08 0.07
CA SER A 370 26.82 14.36 -0.49
C SER A 370 25.41 14.32 -1.12
N LEU A 371 24.93 13.16 -1.57
CA LEU A 371 23.55 13.01 -2.06
C LEU A 371 22.49 13.19 -0.96
N PHE A 372 22.89 12.96 0.28
CA PHE A 372 21.97 12.99 1.43
C PHE A 372 22.09 14.32 2.22
N GLU A 373 22.98 15.21 1.81
CA GLU A 373 23.09 16.54 2.41
C GLU A 373 21.83 17.37 2.13
N SER A 374 21.41 18.12 3.15
CA SER A 374 20.28 19.05 3.04
C SER A 374 20.63 20.24 2.15
N VAL A 375 19.84 20.47 1.11
CA VAL A 375 19.97 21.60 0.20
C VAL A 375 18.84 22.61 0.34
N GLY A 376 17.83 22.30 1.14
CA GLY A 376 16.72 23.22 1.38
C GLY A 376 15.63 22.64 2.26
N THR A 377 14.65 23.47 2.56
CA THR A 377 13.49 23.12 3.37
C THR A 377 12.23 23.71 2.75
N VAL A 378 11.16 22.91 2.75
CA VAL A 378 9.81 23.36 2.40
C VAL A 378 8.93 23.21 3.62
N SER A 379 8.21 24.24 4.03
CA SER A 379 7.29 24.19 5.17
C SER A 379 5.92 24.73 4.83
N VAL A 380 4.90 24.21 5.48
CA VAL A 380 3.47 24.58 5.35
C VAL A 380 2.78 24.50 6.70
N SER A 381 1.68 25.21 6.84
CA SER A 381 0.77 25.13 7.98
C SER A 381 -0.52 24.43 7.55
N ILE A 382 -1.00 23.48 8.37
CA ILE A 382 -2.23 22.71 8.10
C ILE A 382 -3.18 22.91 9.27
N ALA A 383 -4.39 23.40 8.97
CA ALA A 383 -5.46 23.58 9.93
C ALA A 383 -6.52 22.48 9.79
N ASN A 384 -6.93 21.88 10.88
CA ASN A 384 -8.12 21.04 10.93
C ASN A 384 -9.35 21.95 11.05
N THR A 385 -10.15 22.02 10.00
CA THR A 385 -11.32 22.90 9.90
C THR A 385 -12.64 22.21 10.24
N GLY A 386 -12.60 20.92 10.57
CA GLY A 386 -13.78 20.17 10.98
C GLY A 386 -13.80 19.87 12.48
N ASN A 387 -14.69 18.95 12.88
CA ASN A 387 -15.03 18.69 14.28
C ASN A 387 -14.40 17.41 14.85
N VAL A 388 -13.63 16.66 14.05
CA VAL A 388 -13.06 15.38 14.43
C VAL A 388 -11.54 15.48 14.42
N ALA A 389 -10.88 14.98 15.47
CA ALA A 389 -9.44 14.83 15.46
C ALA A 389 -9.05 13.76 14.42
N ALA A 390 -8.11 14.09 13.54
CA ALA A 390 -7.66 13.16 12.51
C ALA A 390 -6.21 13.40 12.13
N ALA A 391 -5.58 12.35 11.58
CA ALA A 391 -4.26 12.48 11.00
C ALA A 391 -4.35 12.87 9.52
N GLU A 392 -3.63 13.92 9.15
CA GLU A 392 -3.41 14.33 7.77
C GLU A 392 -2.05 13.86 7.29
N VAL A 393 -1.95 13.48 6.01
CA VAL A 393 -0.70 13.13 5.35
C VAL A 393 -0.36 14.20 4.33
N ALA A 394 0.44 15.16 4.76
CA ALA A 394 0.98 16.18 3.86
C ALA A 394 2.00 15.56 2.90
N GLN A 395 1.86 15.85 1.60
CA GLN A 395 2.69 15.28 0.54
C GLN A 395 3.38 16.40 -0.23
N LEU A 396 4.70 16.27 -0.38
CA LEU A 396 5.54 17.19 -1.15
C LEU A 396 5.90 16.54 -2.48
N TYR A 397 5.55 17.19 -3.57
CA TYR A 397 5.94 16.83 -4.92
C TYR A 397 6.84 17.90 -5.52
N LEU A 398 7.83 17.49 -6.30
CA LEU A 398 8.65 18.36 -7.12
C LEU A 398 8.43 18.04 -8.59
N GLN A 399 8.22 19.08 -9.38
CA GLN A 399 8.41 19.00 -10.82
C GLN A 399 9.81 19.53 -11.13
N ILE A 400 10.69 18.62 -11.52
CA ILE A 400 12.10 18.88 -11.76
C ILE A 400 12.27 19.32 -13.22
N PRO A 401 13.05 20.37 -13.52
CA PRO A 401 13.31 20.77 -14.91
C PRO A 401 13.91 19.63 -15.73
N ALA A 402 13.56 19.57 -17.02
CA ALA A 402 14.09 18.56 -17.92
C ALA A 402 15.62 18.74 -18.07
N ALA A 403 16.38 17.68 -17.75
CA ALA A 403 17.79 17.67 -18.05
C ALA A 403 18.03 17.57 -19.56
N PRO A 404 19.04 18.23 -20.13
CA PRO A 404 19.34 18.15 -21.57
C PRO A 404 19.55 16.72 -22.09
N SER A 405 20.10 15.83 -21.25
CA SER A 405 20.31 14.40 -21.54
C SER A 405 19.02 13.56 -21.49
N ASN A 406 17.94 14.09 -20.90
CA ASN A 406 16.66 13.40 -20.71
C ASN A 406 15.49 14.16 -21.35
N ALA A 407 15.74 14.97 -22.38
CA ALA A 407 14.71 15.80 -23.04
C ALA A 407 13.53 15.00 -23.63
N SER A 408 13.69 13.70 -23.84
CA SER A 408 12.63 12.79 -24.29
C SER A 408 11.69 12.33 -23.17
N ASN A 409 12.01 12.58 -21.91
CA ASN A 409 11.18 12.23 -20.76
C ASN A 409 10.83 13.51 -20.00
N PRO A 410 9.74 14.21 -20.33
CA PRO A 410 9.33 15.40 -19.60
C PRO A 410 9.11 15.03 -18.14
N THR A 411 9.71 15.79 -17.26
CA THR A 411 9.61 15.56 -15.82
C THR A 411 8.18 15.77 -15.34
N THR A 412 7.52 14.69 -15.07
CA THR A 412 6.28 14.71 -14.30
C THR A 412 6.62 15.05 -12.84
N ARG A 413 5.62 15.50 -12.08
CA ARG A 413 5.83 15.73 -10.64
C ARG A 413 6.17 14.39 -9.96
N VAL A 414 7.13 14.43 -9.01
CA VAL A 414 7.64 13.27 -8.28
C VAL A 414 7.49 13.52 -6.78
N LEU A 415 6.93 12.55 -6.05
CA LEU A 415 6.87 12.59 -4.59
C LEU A 415 8.30 12.63 -4.01
N ARG A 416 8.57 13.60 -3.16
CA ARG A 416 9.88 13.81 -2.51
C ARG A 416 9.81 13.79 -0.99
N GLY A 417 8.63 13.89 -0.43
CA GLY A 417 8.43 13.76 1.01
C GLY A 417 6.97 13.62 1.37
N PHE A 418 6.73 13.04 2.51
CA PHE A 418 5.42 13.06 3.16
C PHE A 418 5.60 13.07 4.68
N GLN A 419 4.64 13.66 5.37
CA GLN A 419 4.57 13.62 6.82
C GLN A 419 3.13 13.42 7.27
N LYS A 420 2.93 12.53 8.23
CA LYS A 420 1.64 12.26 8.87
C LYS A 420 1.61 12.95 10.23
N ILE A 421 0.59 13.77 10.46
CA ILE A 421 0.43 14.52 11.68
C ILE A 421 -1.02 14.51 12.14
N THR A 422 -1.25 14.19 13.42
CA THR A 422 -2.60 14.27 14.01
C THR A 422 -2.88 15.71 14.46
N ILE A 423 -4.01 16.25 14.01
CA ILE A 423 -4.42 17.63 14.30
C ILE A 423 -5.79 17.61 14.97
N GLN A 424 -5.88 18.23 16.15
CA GLN A 424 -7.13 18.37 16.89
C GLN A 424 -8.11 19.31 16.17
N PRO A 425 -9.42 19.21 16.40
CA PRO A 425 -10.39 20.14 15.83
C PRO A 425 -10.02 21.61 16.10
N ASN A 426 -10.12 22.45 15.07
CA ASN A 426 -9.78 23.86 15.12
C ASN A 426 -8.32 24.19 15.49
N ALA A 427 -7.43 23.21 15.49
CA ALA A 427 -6.00 23.41 15.68
C ALA A 427 -5.25 23.50 14.35
N THR A 428 -4.07 24.07 14.39
CA THR A 428 -3.13 24.17 13.28
C THR A 428 -1.81 23.54 13.68
N ALA A 429 -1.17 22.87 12.73
CA ALA A 429 0.16 22.29 12.90
C ALA A 429 1.05 22.64 11.71
N ASP A 430 2.33 22.84 11.99
CA ASP A 430 3.33 23.10 10.94
C ASP A 430 4.00 21.79 10.55
N VAL A 431 4.23 21.64 9.24
CA VAL A 431 4.92 20.52 8.63
C VAL A 431 6.11 21.04 7.84
N SER A 432 7.25 20.36 7.97
CA SER A 432 8.48 20.75 7.30
C SER A 432 9.15 19.57 6.61
N PHE A 433 9.51 19.73 5.35
CA PHE A 433 10.18 18.74 4.52
C PHE A 433 11.61 19.20 4.29
N ASN A 434 12.58 18.37 4.66
CA ASN A 434 13.97 18.58 4.33
C ASN A 434 14.24 18.03 2.92
N LEU A 435 14.71 18.89 2.02
CA LEU A 435 15.15 18.49 0.68
C LEU A 435 16.62 18.14 0.70
N ARG A 436 16.93 16.91 0.31
CA ARG A 436 18.30 16.45 0.12
C ARG A 436 18.73 16.74 -1.32
N ARG A 437 20.05 16.78 -1.56
CA ARG A 437 20.58 16.91 -2.92
C ARG A 437 19.97 15.87 -3.88
N LYS A 438 19.82 14.62 -3.44
CA LYS A 438 19.19 13.56 -4.23
C LYS A 438 17.74 13.89 -4.63
N ASP A 439 17.00 14.60 -3.79
CA ASP A 439 15.58 14.93 -4.03
C ASP A 439 15.41 15.95 -5.16
N VAL A 440 16.41 16.79 -5.40
CA VAL A 440 16.46 17.78 -6.49
C VAL A 440 17.30 17.31 -7.67
N SER A 441 17.84 16.08 -7.64
CA SER A 441 18.68 15.53 -8.71
C SER A 441 17.88 14.59 -9.62
N THR A 442 18.38 14.44 -10.85
CA THR A 442 18.01 13.39 -11.80
C THR A 442 19.23 12.54 -12.14
N TRP A 443 18.98 11.29 -12.51
CA TRP A 443 20.07 10.43 -12.99
C TRP A 443 20.42 10.78 -14.44
N ASP A 444 21.67 11.14 -14.68
CA ASP A 444 22.22 11.36 -16.02
C ASP A 444 22.83 10.04 -16.52
N ALA A 445 22.15 9.39 -17.45
CA ALA A 445 22.58 8.10 -17.99
C ALA A 445 23.85 8.19 -18.83
N VAL A 446 24.15 9.35 -19.44
CA VAL A 446 25.34 9.56 -20.23
C VAL A 446 26.57 9.74 -19.34
N ARG A 447 26.40 10.53 -18.28
CA ARG A 447 27.46 10.80 -17.29
C ARG A 447 27.59 9.74 -16.22
N GLN A 448 26.58 8.82 -16.13
CA GLN A 448 26.47 7.82 -15.05
C GLN A 448 26.57 8.46 -13.66
N ALA A 449 25.82 9.56 -13.47
CA ALA A 449 25.88 10.37 -12.25
C ALA A 449 24.55 11.02 -11.91
N TRP A 450 24.35 11.32 -10.63
CA TRP A 450 23.27 12.18 -10.18
C TRP A 450 23.63 13.65 -10.45
N ALA A 451 22.75 14.38 -11.10
CA ALA A 451 22.95 15.78 -11.44
C ALA A 451 21.74 16.62 -11.04
N VAL A 452 21.98 17.81 -10.52
CA VAL A 452 20.96 18.83 -10.30
C VAL A 452 20.78 19.58 -11.63
N PRO A 453 19.63 19.48 -12.31
CA PRO A 453 19.44 20.21 -13.56
C PRO A 453 19.25 21.70 -13.27
N SER A 454 19.74 22.54 -14.21
CA SER A 454 19.49 24.00 -14.17
C SER A 454 18.06 24.29 -14.59
N GLY A 455 17.42 25.25 -13.94
CA GLY A 455 16.11 25.75 -14.28
C GLY A 455 15.15 25.87 -13.12
N ASP A 456 13.89 26.08 -13.46
CA ASP A 456 12.84 26.29 -12.48
C ASP A 456 12.25 24.98 -11.99
N PHE A 457 12.35 24.77 -10.69
CA PHE A 457 11.67 23.69 -9.97
C PHE A 457 10.33 24.18 -9.47
N GLN A 458 9.26 23.42 -9.77
CA GLN A 458 7.96 23.68 -9.15
C GLN A 458 7.80 22.83 -7.88
N VAL A 459 7.45 23.46 -6.79
CA VAL A 459 7.13 22.84 -5.50
C VAL A 459 5.62 22.77 -5.37
N LEU A 460 5.08 21.58 -5.10
CA LEU A 460 3.65 21.35 -4.93
C LEU A 460 3.44 20.61 -3.60
N VAL A 461 2.60 21.17 -2.73
CA VAL A 461 2.27 20.56 -1.45
C VAL A 461 0.77 20.38 -1.32
N GLY A 462 0.35 19.20 -0.89
CA GLY A 462 -1.07 18.92 -0.71
C GLY A 462 -1.42 17.54 -0.20
N LYS A 463 -2.62 17.09 -0.52
CA LYS A 463 -3.28 15.89 0.02
C LYS A 463 -3.05 14.64 -0.85
N SER A 464 -2.81 14.84 -2.14
CA SER A 464 -2.58 13.78 -3.13
C SER A 464 -1.82 14.34 -4.34
N VAL A 465 -1.46 13.50 -5.30
CA VAL A 465 -0.75 13.95 -6.50
C VAL A 465 -1.55 14.93 -7.36
N LEU A 466 -2.89 14.87 -7.34
CA LEU A 466 -3.76 15.82 -8.09
C LEU A 466 -4.31 16.93 -7.21
N ASN A 467 -4.32 16.78 -5.90
CA ASN A 467 -4.81 17.79 -4.96
C ASN A 467 -3.63 18.43 -4.21
N THR A 468 -2.99 19.41 -4.86
CA THR A 468 -1.86 20.19 -4.33
C THR A 468 -2.21 21.67 -4.27
N PRO A 469 -2.95 22.12 -3.23
CA PRO A 469 -3.44 23.50 -3.12
C PRO A 469 -2.34 24.54 -3.01
N LEU A 470 -1.14 24.15 -2.58
CA LEU A 470 -0.03 25.07 -2.45
C LEU A 470 1.03 24.79 -3.51
N THR A 471 1.40 25.84 -4.23
CA THR A 471 2.45 25.81 -5.26
C THR A 471 3.42 26.97 -5.09
N GLY A 472 4.67 26.71 -5.36
CA GLY A 472 5.75 27.71 -5.38
C GLY A 472 6.90 27.22 -6.25
N ASN A 473 7.91 28.06 -6.41
CA ASN A 473 9.06 27.74 -7.27
C ASN A 473 10.38 28.10 -6.60
N PHE A 474 11.44 27.45 -7.02
CA PHE A 474 12.81 27.89 -6.83
C PHE A 474 13.61 27.60 -8.08
N THR A 475 14.71 28.34 -8.29
CA THR A 475 15.60 28.19 -9.45
C THR A 475 16.98 27.75 -8.97
N THR A 476 17.61 26.82 -9.72
CA THR A 476 19.01 26.38 -9.49
C THR A 476 19.96 26.90 -10.55
#